data_19c77f5cc487dd3c76f5c02883208891
#
_entry.id   19c77f5cc487dd3c76f5c02883208891
#
_cell.length_a   1.000
_cell.length_b   1.000
_cell.length_c   1.000
_cell.angle_alpha   90.00
_cell.angle_beta   90.00
_cell.angle_gamma   90.00
#
_symmetry.space_group_name_H-M   'P 1'
#
loop_
_entity.id
_entity.type
_entity.pdbx_description
1 polymer ?
#
loop_
_entity_poly.entity_id
_entity_poly.type
_entity_poly.pdbx_seq_one_letter_code
_entity_poly.pdbx_strand_id
1 'polypeptide(L)'
;MSQNEKIYYENFKDAVERNRKKIPSVHKKLKNAGVKYVLSSWIDLHGIPKSKPVPMTDFEPLCLGKGPQFAVHSISFVPELTPADSDQVMLPDLDAVYICPWDNTTAIIFADLYWEDKPYNVCPRQALKRNMQKAQDAGYKGMAGVEPEFIAMKYDENGQPVKAIDTDPIKGIRPRRQAFGYDVEHSLDSMHFLKELIDILNGLGWKLHDVVAEG
;
A
#
# COMPACT_ATOMS: atom_id res chain seq x y z
N MET A 1 -19.21 -7.29 -10.19
CA MET A 1 -17.92 -7.27 -10.92
C MET A 1 -17.91 -6.00 -11.75
N SER A 2 -17.19 -4.96 -11.36
CA SER A 2 -17.10 -3.71 -12.09
C SER A 2 -16.36 -3.90 -13.40
N GLN A 3 -16.91 -3.25 -14.43
CA GLN A 3 -16.36 -3.21 -15.78
C GLN A 3 -14.92 -2.71 -15.77
N ASN A 4 -14.04 -3.39 -16.53
CA ASN A 4 -12.72 -2.97 -17.00
C ASN A 4 -12.09 -1.77 -16.26
N GLU A 5 -11.46 -2.03 -15.13
CA GLU A 5 -10.55 -1.05 -14.58
C GLU A 5 -9.42 -0.83 -15.59
N LYS A 6 -9.39 0.36 -16.14
CA LYS A 6 -8.40 0.73 -17.15
C LYS A 6 -7.04 0.85 -16.48
N ILE A 7 -6.09 0.08 -16.97
CA ILE A 7 -4.70 0.18 -16.52
C ILE A 7 -4.05 1.35 -17.25
N TYR A 8 -3.43 2.25 -16.48
CA TYR A 8 -2.75 3.40 -17.01
C TYR A 8 -1.23 3.22 -16.88
N TYR A 9 -0.63 2.68 -17.96
CA TYR A 9 0.82 2.79 -18.16
C TYR A 9 1.05 3.85 -19.22
N GLU A 10 1.37 5.04 -18.81
CA GLU A 10 1.35 6.25 -19.63
C GLU A 10 2.55 7.16 -19.30
N ASN A 11 2.92 8.05 -20.22
CA ASN A 11 3.93 9.06 -19.96
C ASN A 11 3.47 10.08 -18.90
N PHE A 12 4.42 10.86 -18.37
CA PHE A 12 4.17 11.81 -17.30
C PHE A 12 3.10 12.84 -17.64
N LYS A 13 3.16 13.40 -18.84
CA LYS A 13 2.22 14.44 -19.29
C LYS A 13 0.77 13.94 -19.31
N ASP A 14 0.55 12.75 -19.84
CA ASP A 14 -0.80 12.15 -19.91
C ASP A 14 -1.33 11.80 -18.51
N ALA A 15 -0.45 11.29 -17.64
CA ALA A 15 -0.78 11.02 -16.24
C ALA A 15 -1.17 12.30 -15.47
N VAL A 16 -0.45 13.40 -15.67
CA VAL A 16 -0.78 14.71 -15.09
C VAL A 16 -2.14 15.20 -15.61
N GLU A 17 -2.41 15.09 -16.90
CA GLU A 17 -3.70 15.51 -17.47
C GLU A 17 -4.87 14.64 -16.96
N ARG A 18 -4.65 13.36 -16.75
CA ARG A 18 -5.63 12.47 -16.10
C ARG A 18 -5.91 12.94 -14.67
N ASN A 19 -4.86 13.23 -13.91
CA ASN A 19 -5.01 13.73 -12.54
C ASN A 19 -5.72 15.06 -12.48
N ARG A 20 -5.42 16.00 -13.36
CA ARG A 20 -6.07 17.33 -13.44
C ARG A 20 -7.59 17.21 -13.44
N LYS A 21 -8.14 16.23 -14.15
CA LYS A 21 -9.59 15.98 -14.23
C LYS A 21 -10.18 15.42 -12.92
N LYS A 22 -9.37 14.72 -12.12
CA LYS A 22 -9.81 14.04 -10.88
C LYS A 22 -9.58 14.88 -9.62
N ILE A 23 -8.61 15.79 -9.63
CA ILE A 23 -8.25 16.63 -8.48
C ILE A 23 -9.48 17.24 -7.78
N PRO A 24 -10.43 17.93 -8.48
CA PRO A 24 -11.52 18.61 -7.78
C PRO A 24 -12.39 17.64 -6.95
N SER A 25 -12.68 16.47 -7.49
CA SER A 25 -13.53 15.48 -6.81
C SER A 25 -12.81 14.82 -5.64
N VAL A 26 -11.54 14.43 -5.81
CA VAL A 26 -10.74 13.80 -4.76
C VAL A 26 -10.43 14.81 -3.65
N HIS A 27 -10.04 16.03 -3.98
CA HIS A 27 -9.79 17.10 -3.01
C HIS A 27 -11.04 17.37 -2.15
N LYS A 28 -12.22 17.47 -2.79
CA LYS A 28 -13.48 17.65 -2.08
C LYS A 28 -13.78 16.48 -1.14
N LYS A 29 -13.58 15.24 -1.60
CA LYS A 29 -13.75 14.03 -0.78
C LYS A 29 -12.88 14.07 0.47
N LEU A 30 -11.58 14.32 0.30
CA LEU A 30 -10.62 14.36 1.40
C LEU A 30 -10.92 15.50 2.38
N LYS A 31 -11.22 16.69 1.88
CA LYS A 31 -11.58 17.84 2.70
C LYS A 31 -12.84 17.58 3.53
N ASN A 32 -13.88 17.01 2.93
CA ASN A 32 -15.13 16.68 3.63
C ASN A 32 -14.93 15.62 4.71
N ALA A 33 -13.97 14.73 4.55
CA ALA A 33 -13.59 13.73 5.54
C ALA A 33 -12.68 14.28 6.65
N GLY A 34 -12.24 15.54 6.57
CA GLY A 34 -11.38 16.17 7.57
C GLY A 34 -9.90 15.90 7.40
N VAL A 35 -9.47 15.37 6.24
CA VAL A 35 -8.05 15.10 5.97
C VAL A 35 -7.27 16.41 5.93
N LYS A 36 -6.13 16.43 6.62
CA LYS A 36 -5.18 17.54 6.70
C LYS A 36 -3.85 17.23 6.06
N TYR A 37 -3.48 15.95 6.03
CA TYR A 37 -2.18 15.47 5.56
C TYR A 37 -2.35 14.31 4.58
N VAL A 38 -1.52 14.29 3.56
CA VAL A 38 -1.46 13.20 2.59
C VAL A 38 -0.07 12.58 2.65
N LEU A 39 -0.01 11.27 2.86
CA LEU A 39 1.19 10.48 2.67
C LEU A 39 1.24 10.05 1.20
N SER A 40 2.02 10.77 0.38
CA SER A 40 2.31 10.32 -0.98
C SER A 40 3.30 9.16 -0.89
N SER A 41 2.82 7.96 -1.21
CA SER A 41 3.50 6.69 -0.90
C SER A 41 3.88 5.93 -2.15
N TRP A 42 5.08 5.36 -2.17
CA TRP A 42 5.56 4.47 -3.23
C TRP A 42 6.21 3.22 -2.63
N ILE A 43 6.42 2.21 -3.44
CA ILE A 43 7.09 0.97 -3.05
C ILE A 43 8.50 0.98 -3.65
N ASP A 44 9.51 0.70 -2.83
CA ASP A 44 10.88 0.54 -3.30
C ASP A 44 11.16 -0.86 -3.86
N LEU A 45 12.37 -1.11 -4.34
CA LEU A 45 12.78 -2.40 -4.89
C LEU A 45 12.80 -3.56 -3.88
N HIS A 46 12.82 -3.26 -2.59
CA HIS A 46 12.75 -4.25 -1.51
C HIS A 46 11.31 -4.55 -1.09
N GLY A 47 10.30 -3.95 -1.76
CA GLY A 47 8.91 -4.08 -1.37
C GLY A 47 8.51 -3.23 -0.16
N ILE A 48 9.37 -2.31 0.27
CA ILE A 48 9.13 -1.48 1.46
C ILE A 48 8.35 -0.22 1.05
N PRO A 49 7.21 0.06 1.67
CA PRO A 49 6.50 1.31 1.44
C PRO A 49 7.28 2.50 2.00
N LYS A 50 7.47 3.49 1.16
CA LYS A 50 8.06 4.80 1.47
C LYS A 50 7.02 5.88 1.32
N SER A 51 7.17 7.01 2.00
CA SER A 51 6.25 8.14 1.82
C SER A 51 6.91 9.47 2.13
N LYS A 52 6.29 10.53 1.59
CA LYS A 52 6.51 11.90 2.04
C LYS A 52 5.17 12.48 2.50
N PRO A 53 5.08 13.02 3.72
CA PRO A 53 3.90 13.73 4.17
C PRO A 53 3.80 15.09 3.48
N VAL A 54 2.62 15.41 2.95
CA VAL A 54 2.30 16.66 2.26
C VAL A 54 1.03 17.25 2.88
N PRO A 55 1.00 18.53 3.27
CA PRO A 55 -0.21 19.15 3.76
C PRO A 55 -1.25 19.30 2.65
N MET A 56 -2.53 19.28 3.01
CA MET A 56 -3.64 19.42 2.03
C MET A 56 -3.61 20.74 1.26
N THR A 57 -2.91 21.77 1.74
CA THR A 57 -2.68 23.01 1.00
C THR A 57 -1.88 22.80 -0.29
N ASP A 58 -1.01 21.79 -0.30
CA ASP A 58 -0.14 21.44 -1.43
C ASP A 58 -0.60 20.20 -2.18
N PHE A 59 -1.83 19.75 -1.94
CA PHE A 59 -2.42 18.58 -2.60
C PHE A 59 -2.48 18.72 -4.13
N GLU A 60 -2.93 19.87 -4.64
CA GLU A 60 -3.02 20.09 -6.08
C GLU A 60 -1.64 20.14 -6.76
N PRO A 61 -0.66 20.92 -6.28
CA PRO A 61 0.72 20.84 -6.78
C PRO A 61 1.29 19.42 -6.76
N LEU A 62 1.09 18.66 -5.68
CA LEU A 62 1.50 17.27 -5.58
C LEU A 62 0.90 16.42 -6.72
N CYS A 63 -0.40 16.51 -6.93
CA CYS A 63 -1.13 15.73 -7.95
C CYS A 63 -0.77 16.12 -9.39
N LEU A 64 -0.17 17.29 -9.57
CA LEU A 64 0.34 17.79 -10.87
C LEU A 64 1.85 17.52 -11.05
N GLY A 65 2.47 16.73 -10.18
CA GLY A 65 3.90 16.42 -10.25
C GLY A 65 4.84 17.58 -9.85
N LYS A 66 4.31 18.60 -9.18
CA LYS A 66 5.05 19.74 -8.64
C LYS A 66 5.27 19.65 -7.13
N GLY A 67 4.98 18.50 -6.56
CA GLY A 67 5.18 18.21 -5.14
C GLY A 67 6.64 17.87 -4.81
N PRO A 68 6.88 17.36 -3.58
CA PRO A 68 8.21 16.95 -3.16
C PRO A 68 8.78 15.88 -4.09
N GLN A 69 10.03 16.06 -4.47
CA GLN A 69 10.82 15.08 -5.22
C GLN A 69 11.82 14.39 -4.29
N PHE A 70 12.50 13.37 -4.76
CA PHE A 70 13.52 12.69 -4.01
C PHE A 70 14.60 12.12 -4.93
N ALA A 71 15.80 12.00 -4.39
CA ALA A 71 16.97 11.53 -5.12
C ALA A 71 16.77 10.09 -5.62
N VAL A 72 16.93 9.90 -6.90
CA VAL A 72 16.71 8.60 -7.57
C VAL A 72 17.56 7.47 -6.99
N HIS A 73 18.79 7.77 -6.58
CA HIS A 73 19.73 6.80 -6.01
C HIS A 73 19.35 6.34 -4.59
N SER A 74 18.50 7.09 -3.87
CA SER A 74 18.21 6.82 -2.45
C SER A 74 17.20 5.70 -2.20
N ILE A 75 16.50 5.22 -3.23
CA ILE A 75 15.40 4.26 -3.07
C ILE A 75 15.63 2.90 -3.70
N SER A 76 16.67 2.75 -4.51
CA SER A 76 16.73 1.59 -5.40
C SER A 76 18.01 0.80 -5.32
N PHE A 77 19.02 1.26 -4.62
CA PHE A 77 20.36 0.66 -4.66
C PHE A 77 20.79 0.32 -6.10
N VAL A 78 20.47 1.22 -7.04
CA VAL A 78 20.87 1.09 -8.42
C VAL A 78 22.28 1.66 -8.53
N PRO A 79 23.31 0.82 -8.67
CA PRO A 79 24.70 1.27 -8.54
C PRO A 79 25.12 2.25 -9.64
N GLU A 80 24.37 2.30 -10.72
CA GLU A 80 24.62 3.20 -11.86
C GLU A 80 24.17 4.64 -11.58
N LEU A 81 23.33 4.85 -10.56
CA LEU A 81 22.79 6.17 -10.23
C LEU A 81 23.59 6.82 -9.10
N THR A 82 23.77 8.12 -9.23
CA THR A 82 24.60 8.94 -8.34
C THR A 82 23.81 10.15 -7.81
N PRO A 83 24.30 10.85 -6.79
CA PRO A 83 23.68 12.12 -6.34
C PRO A 83 23.65 13.23 -7.39
N ALA A 84 24.34 13.06 -8.51
CA ALA A 84 24.33 14.05 -9.62
C ALA A 84 23.16 13.81 -10.61
N ASP A 85 22.50 12.66 -10.52
CA ASP A 85 21.34 12.36 -11.34
C ASP A 85 20.11 13.16 -10.87
N SER A 86 19.19 13.44 -11.79
CA SER A 86 17.98 14.20 -11.49
C SER A 86 17.08 13.49 -10.48
N ASP A 87 16.34 14.26 -9.70
CA ASP A 87 15.36 13.71 -8.75
C ASP A 87 14.19 13.01 -9.46
N GLN A 88 13.60 12.06 -8.75
CA GLN A 88 12.37 11.41 -9.18
C GLN A 88 11.14 12.18 -8.74
N VAL A 89 10.12 12.12 -9.59
CA VAL A 89 8.78 12.61 -9.29
C VAL A 89 7.88 11.44 -8.87
N MET A 90 7.23 11.59 -7.71
CA MET A 90 6.12 10.72 -7.30
C MET A 90 4.81 11.40 -7.70
N LEU A 91 4.09 10.78 -8.64
CA LEU A 91 2.79 11.25 -9.09
C LEU A 91 1.69 10.42 -8.47
N PRO A 92 0.84 10.98 -7.58
CA PRO A 92 -0.24 10.25 -6.93
C PRO A 92 -1.22 9.62 -7.93
N ASP A 93 -1.60 8.38 -7.66
CA ASP A 93 -2.70 7.71 -8.35
C ASP A 93 -4.01 8.05 -7.63
N LEU A 94 -4.82 8.92 -8.21
CA LEU A 94 -6.05 9.41 -7.61
C LEU A 94 -7.18 8.36 -7.57
N ASP A 95 -6.97 7.16 -8.10
CA ASP A 95 -7.84 6.01 -7.91
C ASP A 95 -7.41 5.14 -6.71
N ALA A 96 -6.20 5.35 -6.16
CA ALA A 96 -5.64 4.60 -5.04
C ALA A 96 -5.47 5.49 -3.79
N VAL A 97 -6.59 6.02 -3.29
CA VAL A 97 -6.66 6.99 -2.19
C VAL A 97 -7.37 6.36 -1.00
N TYR A 98 -6.70 6.25 0.14
CA TYR A 98 -7.19 5.60 1.35
C TYR A 98 -7.07 6.55 2.55
N ILE A 99 -8.19 6.87 3.19
CA ILE A 99 -8.20 7.61 4.47
C ILE A 99 -7.86 6.60 5.57
N CYS A 100 -6.89 6.94 6.42
CA CYS A 100 -6.48 6.05 7.51
C CYS A 100 -7.64 5.83 8.50
N PRO A 101 -8.10 4.59 8.74
CA PRO A 101 -9.22 4.35 9.66
C PRO A 101 -8.91 4.70 11.11
N TRP A 102 -7.63 4.68 11.50
CA TRP A 102 -7.14 5.01 12.84
C TRP A 102 -6.77 6.48 13.01
N ASP A 103 -6.71 7.26 11.92
CA ASP A 103 -6.45 8.70 11.90
C ASP A 103 -7.10 9.34 10.67
N ASN A 104 -8.33 9.80 10.82
CA ASN A 104 -9.11 10.41 9.74
C ASN A 104 -8.54 11.75 9.23
N THR A 105 -7.53 12.31 9.90
CA THR A 105 -6.83 13.51 9.43
C THR A 105 -5.75 13.20 8.41
N THR A 106 -5.43 11.94 8.21
CA THR A 106 -4.37 11.46 7.30
C THR A 106 -4.95 10.56 6.21
N ALA A 107 -4.51 10.77 4.97
CA ALA A 107 -4.78 9.86 3.86
C ALA A 107 -3.47 9.34 3.25
N ILE A 108 -3.47 8.08 2.83
CA ILE A 108 -2.39 7.47 2.03
C ILE A 108 -2.83 7.48 0.57
N ILE A 109 -1.97 7.96 -0.32
CA ILE A 109 -2.18 7.92 -1.76
C ILE A 109 -0.98 7.23 -2.38
N PHE A 110 -1.21 6.08 -3.05
CA PHE A 110 -0.14 5.41 -3.77
C PHE A 110 0.26 6.22 -5.01
N ALA A 111 1.56 6.31 -5.25
CA ALA A 111 2.13 7.09 -6.32
C ALA A 111 2.89 6.22 -7.31
N ASP A 112 2.83 6.62 -8.57
CA ASP A 112 3.68 6.10 -9.63
C ASP A 112 4.95 6.97 -9.71
N LEU A 113 6.09 6.33 -9.94
CA LEU A 113 7.36 7.04 -10.07
C LEU A 113 7.66 7.36 -11.53
N TYR A 114 8.09 8.60 -11.74
CA TYR A 114 8.54 9.10 -13.02
C TYR A 114 9.96 9.67 -12.89
N TRP A 115 10.76 9.45 -13.90
CA TRP A 115 12.10 9.99 -14.02
C TRP A 115 12.31 10.51 -15.45
N GLU A 116 12.77 11.75 -15.58
CA GLU A 116 12.94 12.40 -16.88
C GLU A 116 11.66 12.29 -17.77
N ASP A 117 10.51 12.60 -17.17
CA ASP A 117 9.19 12.59 -17.81
C ASP A 117 8.71 11.22 -18.33
N LYS A 118 9.40 10.13 -17.96
CA LYS A 118 9.04 8.76 -18.33
C LYS A 118 8.66 7.93 -17.10
N PRO A 119 7.79 6.93 -17.27
CA PRO A 119 7.60 5.94 -16.21
C PRO A 119 8.95 5.34 -15.80
N TYR A 120 9.25 5.39 -14.52
CA TYR A 120 10.52 4.85 -14.02
C TYR A 120 10.51 3.32 -14.08
N ASN A 121 11.38 2.75 -14.90
CA ASN A 121 11.37 1.32 -15.22
C ASN A 121 11.62 0.42 -14.00
N VAL A 122 12.32 0.93 -13.00
CA VAL A 122 12.68 0.20 -11.76
C VAL A 122 11.57 0.28 -10.71
N CYS A 123 10.59 1.17 -10.88
CA CYS A 123 9.44 1.26 -9.98
C CYS A 123 8.58 -0.02 -10.07
N PRO A 124 8.38 -0.78 -8.96
CA PRO A 124 7.59 -2.02 -8.98
C PRO A 124 6.16 -1.81 -9.48
N ARG A 125 5.53 -0.70 -9.08
CA ARG A 125 4.17 -0.36 -9.50
C ARG A 125 4.09 -0.07 -11.01
N GLN A 126 5.06 0.65 -11.57
CA GLN A 126 5.15 0.87 -13.02
C GLN A 126 5.45 -0.42 -13.78
N ALA A 127 6.31 -1.29 -13.23
CA ALA A 127 6.58 -2.60 -13.81
C ALA A 127 5.32 -3.48 -13.86
N LEU A 128 4.52 -3.48 -12.80
CA LEU A 128 3.23 -4.19 -12.76
C LEU A 128 2.28 -3.63 -13.82
N LYS A 129 2.05 -2.33 -13.87
CA LYS A 129 1.16 -1.69 -14.85
C LYS A 129 1.57 -2.00 -16.29
N ARG A 130 2.86 -1.94 -16.60
CA ARG A 130 3.41 -2.30 -17.90
C ARG A 130 3.10 -3.75 -18.30
N ASN A 131 3.27 -4.68 -17.37
CA ASN A 131 3.00 -6.09 -17.65
C ASN A 131 1.51 -6.40 -17.74
N MET A 132 0.69 -5.77 -16.90
CA MET A 132 -0.76 -5.88 -17.00
C MET A 132 -1.29 -5.32 -18.34
N GLN A 133 -0.73 -4.20 -18.82
CA GLN A 133 -1.09 -3.67 -20.13
C GLN A 133 -0.74 -4.66 -21.25
N LYS A 134 0.47 -5.25 -21.23
CA LYS A 134 0.86 -6.30 -22.20
C LYS A 134 -0.09 -7.50 -22.18
N ALA A 135 -0.51 -7.93 -20.99
CA ALA A 135 -1.47 -9.04 -20.87
C ALA A 135 -2.83 -8.67 -21.48
N GLN A 136 -3.33 -7.46 -21.22
CA GLN A 136 -4.58 -6.97 -21.81
C GLN A 136 -4.51 -6.87 -23.35
N ASP A 137 -3.40 -6.35 -23.88
CA ASP A 137 -3.17 -6.23 -25.33
C ASP A 137 -3.14 -7.61 -26.01
N ALA A 138 -2.69 -8.64 -25.26
CA ALA A 138 -2.71 -10.05 -25.70
C ALA A 138 -4.07 -10.76 -25.44
N GLY A 139 -5.10 -10.04 -24.96
CA GLY A 139 -6.44 -10.57 -24.69
C GLY A 139 -6.60 -11.29 -23.36
N TYR A 140 -5.61 -11.19 -22.44
CA TYR A 140 -5.70 -11.80 -21.12
C TYR A 140 -6.18 -10.81 -20.06
N LYS A 141 -6.88 -11.33 -19.07
CA LYS A 141 -7.24 -10.61 -17.83
C LYS A 141 -6.50 -11.25 -16.65
N GLY A 142 -5.62 -10.49 -16.02
CA GLY A 142 -4.95 -10.93 -14.80
C GLY A 142 -5.90 -10.94 -13.61
N MET A 143 -5.79 -11.97 -12.77
CA MET A 143 -6.42 -12.03 -11.44
C MET A 143 -5.36 -12.51 -10.45
N ALA A 144 -5.37 -11.94 -9.25
CA ALA A 144 -4.46 -12.33 -8.17
C ALA A 144 -5.22 -12.31 -6.83
N GLY A 145 -4.98 -13.29 -5.99
CA GLY A 145 -5.24 -13.27 -4.57
C GLY A 145 -3.96 -12.86 -3.84
N VAL A 146 -4.06 -12.05 -2.81
CA VAL A 146 -2.93 -11.66 -1.97
C VAL A 146 -3.12 -12.30 -0.61
N GLU A 147 -2.17 -13.13 -0.21
CA GLU A 147 -2.19 -13.90 1.05
C GLU A 147 -1.00 -13.47 1.91
N PRO A 148 -1.10 -12.32 2.62
CA PRO A 148 -0.02 -11.85 3.48
C PRO A 148 0.02 -12.70 4.76
N GLU A 149 1.19 -13.27 5.03
CA GLU A 149 1.46 -14.04 6.26
C GLU A 149 2.26 -13.18 7.24
N PHE A 150 1.92 -13.30 8.52
CA PHE A 150 2.66 -12.62 9.58
C PHE A 150 2.60 -13.39 10.90
N ILE A 151 3.55 -13.13 11.77
CA ILE A 151 3.57 -13.62 13.14
C ILE A 151 3.36 -12.43 14.08
N ALA A 152 2.27 -12.47 14.86
CA ALA A 152 2.05 -11.47 15.89
C ALA A 152 3.03 -11.67 17.05
N MET A 153 3.82 -10.64 17.36
CA MET A 153 4.88 -10.67 18.38
C MET A 153 4.60 -9.65 19.48
N LYS A 154 5.07 -9.95 20.68
CA LYS A 154 5.16 -9.00 21.80
C LYS A 154 6.53 -9.12 22.47
N TYR A 155 6.89 -8.16 23.29
CA TYR A 155 8.10 -8.26 24.11
C TYR A 155 7.77 -8.85 25.48
N ASP A 156 8.60 -9.74 25.97
CA ASP A 156 8.53 -10.26 27.32
C ASP A 156 9.12 -9.24 28.35
N GLU A 157 9.16 -9.64 29.61
CA GLU A 157 9.69 -8.81 30.70
C GLU A 157 11.20 -8.47 30.55
N ASN A 158 11.91 -9.26 29.75
CA ASN A 158 13.34 -9.07 29.47
C ASN A 158 13.59 -8.30 28.16
N GLY A 159 12.52 -7.85 27.50
CA GLY A 159 12.59 -7.18 26.19
C GLY A 159 12.87 -8.12 25.02
N GLN A 160 12.66 -9.43 25.18
CA GLN A 160 12.82 -10.39 24.08
C GLN A 160 11.54 -10.56 23.29
N PRO A 161 11.59 -10.65 21.95
CA PRO A 161 10.41 -10.88 21.14
C PRO A 161 9.90 -12.32 21.36
N VAL A 162 8.63 -12.42 21.75
CA VAL A 162 7.91 -13.69 21.89
C VAL A 162 6.60 -13.60 21.11
N LYS A 163 6.03 -14.75 20.73
CA LYS A 163 4.73 -14.78 20.05
C LYS A 163 3.65 -14.14 20.94
N ALA A 164 2.85 -13.24 20.36
CA ALA A 164 1.76 -12.58 21.06
C ALA A 164 0.51 -13.45 21.17
N ILE A 165 0.28 -14.27 20.15
CA ILE A 165 -0.86 -15.16 19.99
C ILE A 165 -0.26 -16.53 19.69
N ASP A 166 -0.57 -17.53 20.44
CA ASP A 166 -0.16 -18.93 20.30
C ASP A 166 -0.01 -19.57 21.69
N THR A 167 -0.99 -19.33 22.53
CA THR A 167 -1.03 -19.86 23.88
C THR A 167 -2.35 -20.57 24.10
N ASP A 168 -2.34 -21.61 24.94
CA ASP A 168 -3.58 -22.16 25.48
C ASP A 168 -4.25 -21.06 26.32
N PRO A 169 -5.46 -20.62 26.02
CA PRO A 169 -6.12 -19.52 26.73
C PRO A 169 -6.39 -19.80 28.20
N ILE A 170 -6.38 -21.10 28.60
CA ILE A 170 -6.62 -21.53 29.98
C ILE A 170 -5.30 -21.65 30.74
N LYS A 171 -4.27 -22.21 30.11
CA LYS A 171 -3.00 -22.58 30.77
C LYS A 171 -1.87 -21.62 30.48
N GLY A 172 -2.04 -20.73 29.48
CA GLY A 172 -0.97 -19.83 29.01
C GLY A 172 0.22 -20.57 28.36
N ILE A 173 0.03 -21.85 28.01
CA ILE A 173 1.07 -22.70 27.42
C ILE A 173 0.59 -23.16 26.05
N ARG A 174 1.49 -23.17 25.08
CA ARG A 174 1.22 -23.70 23.76
C ARG A 174 0.89 -25.20 23.83
N PRO A 175 -0.23 -25.65 23.25
CA PRO A 175 -0.52 -27.06 23.13
C PRO A 175 0.58 -27.77 22.31
N ARG A 176 1.06 -28.92 22.80
CA ARG A 176 1.96 -29.79 22.04
C ARG A 176 1.13 -30.65 21.07
N ARG A 177 0.74 -30.09 19.93
CA ARG A 177 0.07 -30.81 18.85
C ARG A 177 1.00 -30.84 17.62
N GLN A 178 0.93 -31.95 16.86
CA GLN A 178 1.73 -32.06 15.63
C GLN A 178 1.17 -31.25 14.47
N ALA A 179 -0.13 -31.00 14.46
CA ALA A 179 -0.81 -30.16 13.49
C ALA A 179 -1.85 -29.33 14.23
N PHE A 180 -1.73 -28.03 14.19
CA PHE A 180 -2.61 -27.06 14.87
C PHE A 180 -3.13 -25.97 13.94
N GLY A 181 -2.76 -25.99 12.67
CA GLY A 181 -3.34 -25.11 11.66
C GLY A 181 -4.85 -25.29 11.61
N TYR A 182 -5.56 -24.17 11.47
CA TYR A 182 -7.03 -24.10 11.40
C TYR A 182 -7.77 -24.51 12.68
N ASP A 183 -7.08 -24.72 13.81
CA ASP A 183 -7.71 -25.04 15.08
C ASP A 183 -8.65 -23.92 15.54
N VAL A 184 -9.86 -24.31 15.97
CA VAL A 184 -10.85 -23.36 16.50
C VAL A 184 -10.34 -22.59 17.71
N GLU A 185 -9.57 -23.26 18.59
CA GLU A 185 -8.96 -22.62 19.77
C GLU A 185 -8.01 -21.48 19.36
N HIS A 186 -7.15 -21.68 18.37
CA HIS A 186 -6.25 -20.65 17.84
C HIS A 186 -7.02 -19.52 17.18
N SER A 187 -8.06 -19.84 16.42
CA SER A 187 -8.91 -18.83 15.81
C SER A 187 -9.60 -17.97 16.88
N LEU A 188 -10.12 -18.58 17.95
CA LEU A 188 -10.78 -17.86 19.04
C LEU A 188 -9.80 -17.01 19.85
N ASP A 189 -8.59 -17.50 20.11
CA ASP A 189 -7.52 -16.75 20.81
C ASP A 189 -7.10 -15.51 20.01
N SER A 190 -7.11 -15.62 18.69
CA SER A 190 -6.73 -14.54 17.77
C SER A 190 -7.87 -13.53 17.52
N MET A 191 -9.12 -13.87 17.81
CA MET A 191 -10.29 -13.06 17.39
C MET A 191 -10.31 -11.64 17.94
N HIS A 192 -9.70 -11.39 19.10
CA HIS A 192 -9.62 -10.01 19.65
C HIS A 192 -8.84 -9.07 18.74
N PHE A 193 -7.80 -9.56 18.06
CA PHE A 193 -7.02 -8.83 17.08
C PHE A 193 -7.65 -8.90 15.67
N LEU A 194 -8.11 -10.08 15.24
CA LEU A 194 -8.59 -10.30 13.88
C LEU A 194 -9.86 -9.50 13.56
N LYS A 195 -10.76 -9.31 14.53
CA LYS A 195 -11.98 -8.50 14.32
C LYS A 195 -11.66 -7.08 13.85
N GLU A 196 -10.76 -6.41 14.55
CA GLU A 196 -10.34 -5.05 14.18
C GLU A 196 -9.66 -5.02 12.80
N LEU A 197 -8.78 -5.98 12.52
CA LEU A 197 -8.13 -6.10 11.21
C LEU A 197 -9.16 -6.32 10.08
N ILE A 198 -10.11 -7.24 10.27
CA ILE A 198 -11.16 -7.54 9.30
C ILE A 198 -12.01 -6.28 9.03
N ASP A 199 -12.43 -5.59 10.07
CA ASP A 199 -13.26 -4.39 9.97
C ASP A 199 -12.52 -3.26 9.23
N ILE A 200 -11.23 -3.06 9.53
CA ILE A 200 -10.37 -2.08 8.84
C ILE A 200 -10.24 -2.41 7.36
N LEU A 201 -9.87 -3.65 7.01
CA LEU A 201 -9.63 -4.04 5.62
C LEU A 201 -10.92 -3.98 4.78
N ASN A 202 -12.04 -4.41 5.34
CA ASN A 202 -13.34 -4.31 4.68
C ASN A 202 -13.79 -2.83 4.56
N GLY A 203 -13.54 -2.01 5.57
CA GLY A 203 -13.81 -0.57 5.54
C GLY A 203 -13.01 0.16 4.45
N LEU A 204 -11.79 -0.30 4.16
CA LEU A 204 -10.96 0.18 3.04
C LEU A 204 -11.43 -0.35 1.67
N GLY A 205 -12.40 -1.27 1.64
CA GLY A 205 -12.92 -1.87 0.41
C GLY A 205 -12.04 -2.98 -0.18
N TRP A 206 -11.12 -3.53 0.61
CA TRP A 206 -10.16 -4.54 0.12
C TRP A 206 -10.72 -5.95 0.04
N LYS A 207 -12.00 -6.15 0.39
CA LYS A 207 -12.73 -7.42 0.22
C LYS A 207 -11.98 -8.61 0.77
N LEU A 208 -11.64 -8.55 2.04
CA LEU A 208 -11.02 -9.68 2.72
C LEU A 208 -11.90 -10.93 2.55
N HIS A 209 -11.30 -12.04 2.12
CA HIS A 209 -12.01 -13.30 1.91
C HIS A 209 -12.09 -14.10 3.21
N ASP A 210 -10.95 -14.40 3.81
CA ASP A 210 -10.83 -15.08 5.09
C ASP A 210 -9.53 -14.68 5.81
N VAL A 211 -9.40 -15.13 7.03
CA VAL A 211 -8.19 -15.07 7.85
C VAL A 211 -8.07 -16.36 8.61
N VAL A 212 -6.92 -17.00 8.56
CA VAL A 212 -6.68 -18.28 9.18
C VAL A 212 -5.45 -18.24 10.08
N ALA A 213 -5.42 -19.09 11.09
CA ALA A 213 -4.22 -19.35 11.86
C ALA A 213 -3.58 -20.65 11.33
N GLU A 214 -2.35 -20.53 10.85
CA GLU A 214 -1.56 -21.63 10.34
C GLU A 214 -0.46 -22.04 11.32
N GLY A 215 0.06 -23.27 11.17
CA GLY A 215 1.04 -23.87 12.06
C GLY A 215 2.49 -23.57 11.78
#